data_97ba28a2bc83e1a2dab5b50876675be5
#
_entry.id   97ba28a2bc83e1a2dab5b50876675be5
#
_cell.length_a   1.000
_cell.length_b   1.000
_cell.length_c   1.000
_cell.angle_alpha   90.00
_cell.angle_beta   90.00
_cell.angle_gamma   90.00
#
_symmetry.space_group_name_H-M   'P 1'
#
loop_
_entity.id
_entity.type
_entity.pdbx_description
1 polymer ?
#
loop_
_entity_poly.entity_id
_entity_poly.type
_entity_poly.pdbx_seq_one_letter_code
_entity_poly.pdbx_strand_id
1 'polypeptide(L)'
;DSTALSTLHGFIKEYDNPMDSTIGASYVSLDANDTTKLEFCYDGNIRALPYHENKKLAIDDFTFRPLPFRLVSPPFFNHAKNIIRYALTTKDHIVTELKDEGDNYYFKLVIDENQQVEFFGKAYHMPLPPFDIGSTTSIYELWINKSNDLPYKKRREMSHDISVSTCSNLAINRHTIYDFNASDYFPKDYEIVKYSDLYKKKAEPTASSLIGKKAPGWILENIEAQPVSLADYKSKIILINFTGIGCGACQAAIPFLKPVSYTHLRAHETR
;
A
#
# COMPACT_ATOMS: atom_id res chain seq x y z
N ASP A 1 -4.01 -6.17 -21.68
CA ASP A 1 -3.41 -5.87 -20.37
C ASP A 1 -3.11 -4.38 -20.30
N SER A 2 -4.03 -3.61 -19.72
CA SER A 2 -3.79 -2.20 -19.42
C SER A 2 -3.07 -2.11 -18.07
N THR A 3 -1.77 -1.91 -18.07
CA THR A 3 -1.01 -1.60 -16.88
C THR A 3 -1.37 -0.18 -16.45
N ALA A 4 -2.10 -0.02 -15.35
CA ALA A 4 -2.36 1.30 -14.79
C ALA A 4 -1.06 1.85 -14.21
N LEU A 5 -0.55 2.92 -14.80
CA LEU A 5 0.62 3.64 -14.30
C LEU A 5 0.16 4.85 -13.51
N SER A 6 0.54 4.94 -12.23
CA SER A 6 0.39 6.15 -11.43
C SER A 6 1.77 6.66 -11.03
N THR A 7 1.99 7.97 -11.13
CA THR A 7 3.23 8.61 -10.71
C THR A 7 2.92 9.61 -9.60
N LEU A 8 3.65 9.48 -8.49
CA LEU A 8 3.55 10.38 -7.34
C LEU A 8 4.88 11.09 -7.16
N HIS A 9 4.81 12.37 -6.85
CA HIS A 9 5.97 13.19 -6.52
C HIS A 9 5.82 13.70 -5.09
N GLY A 10 6.91 13.69 -4.33
CA GLY A 10 6.91 14.16 -2.96
C GLY A 10 8.28 14.67 -2.54
N PHE A 11 8.30 15.53 -1.54
CA PHE A 11 9.50 15.93 -0.82
C PHE A 11 9.53 15.17 0.50
N ILE A 12 10.63 14.44 0.78
CA ILE A 12 10.73 13.59 1.96
C ILE A 12 11.92 14.02 2.82
N LYS A 13 11.67 14.17 4.13
CA LYS A 13 12.72 14.22 5.15
C LYS A 13 12.70 12.89 5.89
N GLU A 14 13.80 12.17 5.85
CA GLU A 14 13.97 10.86 6.47
C GLU A 14 15.05 10.94 7.56
N TYR A 15 14.77 10.33 8.70
CA TYR A 15 15.64 10.28 9.88
C TYR A 15 15.85 8.85 10.31
N ASP A 16 17.10 8.45 10.54
CA ASP A 16 17.38 7.19 11.23
C ASP A 16 16.88 7.28 12.67
N ASN A 17 16.01 6.36 13.07
CA ASN A 17 15.43 6.33 14.41
C ASN A 17 15.69 4.97 15.08
N PRO A 18 16.82 4.82 15.78
CA PRO A 18 17.18 3.55 16.43
C PRO A 18 16.24 3.17 17.58
N MET A 19 15.44 4.11 18.09
CA MET A 19 14.45 3.85 19.14
C MET A 19 13.18 3.21 18.59
N ASP A 20 12.90 3.37 17.30
CA ASP A 20 11.80 2.68 16.64
C ASP A 20 12.20 1.26 16.25
N SER A 21 11.77 0.28 17.02
CA SER A 21 12.06 -1.14 16.79
C SER A 21 11.29 -1.74 15.59
N THR A 22 10.31 -1.02 15.04
CA THR A 22 9.42 -1.53 13.99
C THR A 22 9.94 -1.18 12.60
N ILE A 23 10.10 0.11 12.31
CA ILE A 23 10.57 0.61 11.01
C ILE A 23 12.06 0.99 11.09
N GLY A 24 12.50 1.54 12.23
CA GLY A 24 13.86 2.04 12.44
C GLY A 24 14.11 3.37 11.75
N ALA A 25 13.06 4.12 11.45
CA ALA A 25 13.12 5.45 10.83
C ALA A 25 11.90 6.28 11.20
N SER A 26 12.08 7.59 11.27
CA SER A 26 10.98 8.57 11.28
C SER A 26 11.06 9.40 10.00
N TYR A 27 9.91 9.84 9.49
CA TYR A 27 9.92 10.62 8.27
C TYR A 27 8.66 11.45 8.07
N VAL A 28 8.80 12.48 7.27
CA VAL A 28 7.68 13.29 6.78
C VAL A 28 7.73 13.34 5.27
N SER A 29 6.58 13.17 4.65
CA SER A 29 6.34 13.40 3.22
C SER A 29 5.51 14.66 3.06
N LEU A 30 5.98 15.56 2.21
CA LEU A 30 5.35 16.84 1.89
C LEU A 30 5.05 16.87 0.39
N ASP A 31 4.10 17.67 -0.01
CA ASP A 31 3.81 17.89 -1.42
C ASP A 31 5.05 18.43 -2.15
N ALA A 32 5.32 17.94 -3.35
CA ALA A 32 6.51 18.32 -4.11
C ALA A 32 6.52 19.78 -4.56
N ASN A 33 5.33 20.37 -4.76
CA ASN A 33 5.16 21.75 -5.23
C ASN A 33 4.94 22.73 -4.08
N ASP A 34 4.51 22.21 -2.92
CA ASP A 34 4.27 23.00 -1.70
C ASP A 34 4.77 22.26 -0.49
N THR A 35 6.03 22.47 -0.12
CA THR A 35 6.68 21.82 1.03
C THR A 35 6.14 22.26 2.40
N THR A 36 5.12 23.10 2.45
CA THR A 36 4.36 23.41 3.66
C THR A 36 3.16 22.48 3.84
N LYS A 37 2.79 21.76 2.79
CA LYS A 37 1.64 20.86 2.78
C LYS A 37 2.06 19.45 3.17
N LEU A 38 1.57 19.00 4.31
CA LEU A 38 1.80 17.64 4.81
C LEU A 38 1.02 16.62 3.97
N GLU A 39 1.69 15.54 3.54
CA GLU A 39 1.06 14.38 2.93
C GLU A 39 1.08 13.15 3.85
N PHE A 40 2.12 13.02 4.66
CA PHE A 40 2.27 11.92 5.62
C PHE A 40 3.36 12.25 6.64
N CYS A 41 3.19 11.78 7.88
CA CYS A 41 4.22 11.86 8.89
C CYS A 41 4.21 10.60 9.77
N TYR A 42 5.40 10.13 10.13
CA TYR A 42 5.61 9.03 11.08
C TYR A 42 6.81 9.33 11.97
N ASP A 43 6.64 9.24 13.29
CA ASP A 43 7.69 9.55 14.26
C ASP A 43 8.21 8.33 15.06
N GLY A 44 7.70 7.14 14.76
CA GLY A 44 7.98 5.91 15.50
C GLY A 44 6.87 5.51 16.48
N ASN A 45 6.04 6.46 16.92
CA ASN A 45 4.94 6.23 17.86
C ASN A 45 3.57 6.46 17.22
N ILE A 46 3.49 7.46 16.36
CA ILE A 46 2.25 7.82 15.66
C ILE A 46 2.51 7.98 14.17
N ARG A 47 1.44 7.84 13.38
CA ARG A 47 1.39 8.41 12.04
C ARG A 47 0.30 9.48 11.95
N ALA A 48 0.56 10.51 11.18
CA ALA A 48 -0.37 11.58 10.89
C ALA A 48 -0.77 11.54 9.42
N LEU A 49 -2.07 11.47 9.17
CA LEU A 49 -2.69 11.33 7.85
C LEU A 49 -3.60 12.53 7.60
N PRO A 50 -3.22 13.48 6.72
CA PRO A 50 -4.06 14.60 6.38
C PRO A 50 -5.17 14.18 5.39
N TYR A 51 -6.37 14.67 5.65
CA TYR A 51 -7.54 14.60 4.78
C TYR A 51 -7.85 16.02 4.30
N HIS A 52 -7.20 16.44 3.22
CA HIS A 52 -7.21 17.82 2.75
C HIS A 52 -8.60 18.35 2.38
N GLU A 53 -9.46 17.49 1.81
CA GLU A 53 -10.80 17.87 1.37
C GLU A 53 -11.69 18.37 2.52
N ASN A 54 -11.53 17.81 3.71
CA ASN A 54 -12.37 18.16 4.88
C ASN A 54 -11.55 18.77 6.02
N LYS A 55 -10.29 19.13 5.77
CA LYS A 55 -9.36 19.73 6.73
C LYS A 55 -9.25 18.96 8.05
N LYS A 56 -9.08 17.64 7.96
CA LYS A 56 -8.85 16.77 9.12
C LYS A 56 -7.47 16.19 9.09
N LEU A 57 -6.85 16.09 10.26
CA LEU A 57 -5.61 15.39 10.49
C LEU A 57 -5.88 14.18 11.39
N ALA A 58 -5.84 12.99 10.83
CA ALA A 58 -6.04 11.78 11.60
C ALA A 58 -4.71 11.32 12.22
N ILE A 59 -4.69 11.19 13.52
CA ILE A 59 -3.56 10.66 14.28
C ILE A 59 -3.86 9.20 14.65
N ASP A 60 -2.98 8.31 14.19
CA ASP A 60 -3.01 6.89 14.49
C ASP A 60 -1.86 6.54 15.43
N ASP A 61 -2.18 6.05 16.60
CA ASP A 61 -1.26 5.57 17.64
C ASP A 61 -1.09 4.04 17.59
N PHE A 62 -1.55 3.40 16.51
CA PHE A 62 -1.49 1.96 16.26
C PHE A 62 -2.22 1.08 17.27
N THR A 63 -3.02 1.67 18.16
CA THR A 63 -3.85 0.90 19.10
C THR A 63 -5.00 0.19 18.41
N PHE A 64 -5.55 0.80 17.35
CA PHE A 64 -6.61 0.23 16.54
C PHE A 64 -6.11 -0.85 15.56
N ARG A 65 -4.95 -0.65 14.96
CA ARG A 65 -4.26 -1.60 14.07
C ARG A 65 -2.77 -1.59 14.40
N PRO A 66 -2.30 -2.57 15.17
CA PRO A 66 -0.89 -2.62 15.55
C PRO A 66 0.05 -2.77 14.34
N LEU A 67 1.20 -2.09 14.41
CA LEU A 67 2.31 -2.36 13.50
C LEU A 67 2.79 -3.83 13.68
N PRO A 68 3.40 -4.45 12.66
CA PRO A 68 3.98 -3.81 11.46
C PRO A 68 3.13 -3.88 10.20
N PHE A 69 1.94 -4.42 10.23
CA PHE A 69 1.26 -4.84 9.00
C PHE A 69 0.79 -3.66 8.13
N ARG A 70 1.55 -3.34 7.07
CA ARG A 70 1.21 -2.43 5.93
C ARG A 70 0.68 -1.03 6.30
N LEU A 71 0.83 -0.61 7.54
CA LEU A 71 0.32 0.68 7.99
C LEU A 71 1.30 1.83 7.73
N VAL A 72 2.60 1.52 7.75
CA VAL A 72 3.67 2.47 7.47
C VAL A 72 4.65 1.83 6.51
N SER A 73 4.81 2.41 5.33
CA SER A 73 5.86 2.00 4.39
C SER A 73 7.20 2.59 4.82
N PRO A 74 8.29 1.84 4.77
CA PRO A 74 9.60 2.40 5.11
C PRO A 74 9.99 3.46 4.08
N PRO A 75 10.62 4.56 4.51
CA PRO A 75 11.10 5.58 3.60
C PRO A 75 12.24 5.07 2.73
N PHE A 76 12.68 5.86 1.77
CA PHE A 76 13.53 5.40 0.67
C PHE A 76 14.84 4.77 1.12
N PHE A 77 15.64 5.47 1.94
CA PHE A 77 16.97 5.00 2.38
C PHE A 77 16.87 3.89 3.42
N ASN A 78 15.92 3.98 4.35
CA ASN A 78 15.66 2.91 5.32
C ASN A 78 15.30 1.61 4.59
N HIS A 79 14.44 1.67 3.58
CA HIS A 79 14.06 0.51 2.78
C HIS A 79 15.28 -0.11 2.08
N ALA A 80 16.08 0.70 1.39
CA ALA A 80 17.29 0.24 0.71
C ALA A 80 18.31 -0.35 1.69
N LYS A 81 18.54 0.30 2.85
CA LYS A 81 19.39 -0.22 3.93
C LYS A 81 18.95 -1.61 4.39
N ASN A 82 17.66 -1.83 4.56
CA ASN A 82 17.13 -3.10 5.03
C ASN A 82 17.22 -4.21 3.98
N ILE A 83 17.04 -3.90 2.70
CA ILE A 83 17.27 -4.84 1.60
C ILE A 83 18.72 -5.32 1.59
N ILE A 84 19.67 -4.41 1.64
CA ILE A 84 21.11 -4.74 1.66
C ILE A 84 21.46 -5.56 2.92
N ARG A 85 21.01 -5.10 4.09
CA ARG A 85 21.25 -5.81 5.36
C ARG A 85 20.70 -7.24 5.31
N TYR A 86 19.50 -7.42 4.82
CA TYR A 86 18.90 -8.74 4.67
C TYR A 86 19.73 -9.63 3.74
N ALA A 87 20.13 -9.14 2.58
CA ALA A 87 20.96 -9.90 1.65
C ALA A 87 22.29 -10.36 2.27
N LEU A 88 22.84 -9.58 3.21
CA LEU A 88 24.12 -9.89 3.88
C LEU A 88 23.96 -10.83 5.08
N THR A 89 22.76 -10.93 5.67
CA THR A 89 22.58 -11.62 6.97
C THR A 89 21.57 -12.73 6.96
N THR A 90 20.73 -12.85 5.92
CA THR A 90 19.69 -13.87 5.85
C THR A 90 20.26 -15.27 5.71
N LYS A 91 19.47 -16.26 6.15
CA LYS A 91 19.67 -17.69 5.88
C LYS A 91 18.68 -18.23 4.85
N ASP A 92 17.79 -17.38 4.37
CA ASP A 92 16.82 -17.74 3.35
C ASP A 92 17.53 -18.01 2.02
N HIS A 93 16.88 -18.76 1.15
CA HIS A 93 17.40 -19.00 -0.19
C HIS A 93 17.23 -17.76 -1.05
N ILE A 94 18.34 -17.09 -1.34
CA ILE A 94 18.37 -15.87 -2.14
C ILE A 94 19.37 -15.98 -3.28
N VAL A 95 19.13 -15.19 -4.34
CA VAL A 95 20.10 -14.94 -5.40
C VAL A 95 20.40 -13.45 -5.44
N THR A 96 21.68 -13.11 -5.42
CA THR A 96 22.13 -11.71 -5.52
C THR A 96 22.99 -11.51 -6.76
N GLU A 97 22.86 -10.35 -7.34
CA GLU A 97 23.70 -9.89 -8.44
C GLU A 97 24.20 -8.47 -8.14
N LEU A 98 25.50 -8.25 -8.34
CA LEU A 98 26.11 -6.93 -8.23
C LEU A 98 26.87 -6.64 -9.54
N LYS A 99 26.51 -5.54 -10.21
CA LYS A 99 27.16 -5.09 -11.44
C LYS A 99 27.77 -3.71 -11.25
N ASP A 100 28.89 -3.52 -11.90
CA ASP A 100 29.49 -2.21 -12.12
C ASP A 100 28.93 -1.62 -13.42
N GLU A 101 28.17 -0.53 -13.29
CA GLU A 101 27.54 0.18 -14.40
C GLU A 101 28.16 1.58 -14.59
N GLY A 102 29.50 1.67 -14.56
CA GLY A 102 30.23 2.92 -14.71
C GLY A 102 30.14 3.81 -13.48
N ASP A 103 29.32 4.84 -13.50
CA ASP A 103 29.13 5.76 -12.38
C ASP A 103 28.26 5.19 -11.24
N ASN A 104 27.67 4.00 -11.45
CA ASN A 104 26.76 3.39 -10.51
C ASN A 104 27.11 1.92 -10.25
N TYR A 105 26.68 1.42 -9.09
CA TYR A 105 26.49 0.00 -8.87
C TYR A 105 25.01 -0.36 -9.05
N TYR A 106 24.75 -1.45 -9.76
CA TYR A 106 23.44 -2.09 -9.79
C TYR A 106 23.48 -3.31 -8.88
N PHE A 107 22.54 -3.37 -7.94
CA PHE A 107 22.36 -4.50 -7.05
C PHE A 107 20.96 -5.08 -7.24
N LYS A 108 20.89 -6.42 -7.38
CA LYS A 108 19.63 -7.16 -7.47
C LYS A 108 19.60 -8.24 -6.40
N LEU A 109 18.48 -8.35 -5.74
CA LEU A 109 18.13 -9.40 -4.78
C LEU A 109 16.89 -10.11 -5.28
N VAL A 110 16.97 -11.44 -5.47
CA VAL A 110 15.83 -12.31 -5.75
C VAL A 110 15.65 -13.23 -4.54
N ILE A 111 14.47 -13.24 -3.98
CA ILE A 111 14.09 -14.05 -2.85
C ILE A 111 13.16 -15.14 -3.37
N ASP A 112 13.65 -16.37 -3.46
CA ASP A 112 12.92 -17.53 -3.94
C ASP A 112 12.37 -18.30 -2.74
N GLU A 113 11.23 -17.86 -2.27
CA GLU A 113 10.55 -18.34 -1.07
C GLU A 113 9.13 -18.82 -1.41
N ASN A 114 8.55 -19.63 -0.54
CA ASN A 114 7.13 -20.00 -0.62
C ASN A 114 6.21 -18.84 -0.23
N GLN A 115 6.75 -17.70 0.14
CA GLN A 115 6.06 -16.51 0.61
C GLN A 115 6.74 -15.28 0.06
N GLN A 116 5.97 -14.23 -0.21
CA GLN A 116 6.55 -12.93 -0.57
C GLN A 116 7.21 -12.30 0.66
N VAL A 117 8.34 -11.65 0.46
CA VAL A 117 9.06 -10.95 1.52
C VAL A 117 8.93 -9.45 1.31
N GLU A 118 8.46 -8.74 2.31
CA GLU A 118 8.39 -7.28 2.36
C GLU A 118 9.28 -6.74 3.48
N PHE A 119 9.76 -5.50 3.34
CA PHE A 119 10.62 -4.85 4.32
C PHE A 119 9.88 -3.71 5.03
N PHE A 120 9.82 -3.80 6.36
CA PHE A 120 9.28 -2.77 7.27
C PHE A 120 10.26 -2.58 8.43
N GLY A 121 11.48 -2.08 8.13
CA GLY A 121 12.59 -2.04 9.11
C GLY A 121 13.32 -3.38 9.27
N LYS A 122 12.66 -4.49 8.98
CA LYS A 122 13.20 -5.84 8.85
C LYS A 122 12.42 -6.60 7.78
N ALA A 123 12.87 -7.79 7.42
CA ALA A 123 12.14 -8.65 6.50
C ALA A 123 10.91 -9.29 7.17
N TYR A 124 9.81 -9.31 6.46
CA TYR A 124 8.58 -10.02 6.82
C TYR A 124 8.19 -10.97 5.72
N HIS A 125 8.06 -12.25 6.06
CA HIS A 125 7.52 -13.27 5.18
C HIS A 125 6.00 -13.17 5.21
N MET A 126 5.44 -12.67 4.12
CA MET A 126 4.00 -12.45 4.01
C MET A 126 3.28 -13.78 3.83
N PRO A 127 2.19 -14.05 4.57
CA PRO A 127 1.43 -15.25 4.37
C PRO A 127 0.89 -15.33 2.94
N LEU A 128 0.87 -16.55 2.39
CA LEU A 128 0.25 -16.77 1.09
C LEU A 128 -1.22 -16.34 1.12
N PRO A 129 -1.69 -15.59 0.13
CA PRO A 129 -3.10 -15.28 0.00
C PRO A 129 -3.88 -16.58 -0.32
N PRO A 130 -5.18 -16.63 0.00
CA PRO A 130 -6.02 -17.82 -0.24
C PRO A 130 -6.40 -18.01 -1.72
N PHE A 131 -5.67 -17.41 -2.64
CA PHE A 131 -5.86 -17.50 -4.09
C PHE A 131 -4.50 -17.66 -4.76
N ASP A 132 -4.50 -18.22 -5.97
CA ASP A 132 -3.28 -18.38 -6.75
C ASP A 132 -2.75 -17.02 -7.21
N ILE A 133 -1.53 -16.70 -6.78
CA ILE A 133 -0.80 -15.49 -7.18
C ILE A 133 0.28 -15.79 -8.23
N GLY A 134 0.37 -17.02 -8.69
CA GLY A 134 1.43 -17.47 -9.58
C GLY A 134 2.78 -17.57 -8.84
N SER A 135 3.78 -16.80 -9.24
CA SER A 135 5.08 -16.77 -8.55
C SER A 135 5.01 -16.04 -7.21
N THR A 136 5.60 -16.63 -6.18
CA THR A 136 5.79 -15.99 -4.87
C THR A 136 7.10 -15.23 -4.76
N THR A 137 7.89 -15.22 -5.83
CA THR A 137 9.20 -14.56 -5.86
C THR A 137 9.09 -13.07 -5.62
N SER A 138 9.95 -12.54 -4.74
CA SER A 138 10.12 -11.10 -4.52
C SER A 138 11.45 -10.66 -5.12
N ILE A 139 11.42 -9.59 -5.94
CA ILE A 139 12.60 -9.04 -6.57
C ILE A 139 12.80 -7.61 -6.11
N TYR A 140 14.00 -7.29 -5.68
CA TYR A 140 14.43 -5.95 -5.27
C TYR A 140 15.66 -5.55 -6.06
N GLU A 141 15.63 -4.34 -6.62
CA GLU A 141 16.74 -3.80 -7.40
C GLU A 141 17.09 -2.40 -6.87
N LEU A 142 18.38 -2.13 -6.73
CA LEU A 142 18.91 -0.86 -6.26
C LEU A 142 19.99 -0.35 -7.25
N TRP A 143 19.94 0.94 -7.54
CA TRP A 143 21.01 1.65 -8.23
C TRP A 143 21.67 2.62 -7.26
N ILE A 144 22.96 2.45 -7.05
CA ILE A 144 23.75 3.14 -6.04
C ILE A 144 24.79 4.00 -6.74
N ASN A 145 24.79 5.28 -6.49
CA ASN A 145 25.74 6.21 -7.08
C ASN A 145 27.11 6.08 -6.38
N LYS A 146 28.17 5.85 -7.16
CA LYS A 146 29.54 5.66 -6.66
C LYS A 146 30.17 6.91 -6.07
N SER A 147 29.70 8.10 -6.42
CA SER A 147 30.27 9.34 -5.90
C SER A 147 29.93 9.63 -4.44
N ASN A 148 28.83 9.03 -3.94
CA ASN A 148 28.35 9.27 -2.58
C ASN A 148 27.88 8.00 -1.86
N ASP A 149 28.01 6.83 -2.50
CA ASP A 149 27.59 5.51 -2.00
C ASP A 149 26.10 5.42 -1.60
N LEU A 150 25.25 6.27 -2.18
CA LEU A 150 23.84 6.28 -1.86
C LEU A 150 22.97 5.72 -3.00
N PRO A 151 21.93 4.96 -2.67
CA PRO A 151 20.95 4.56 -3.64
C PRO A 151 20.14 5.78 -4.09
N TYR A 152 19.93 5.90 -5.41
CA TYR A 152 19.11 6.95 -6.00
C TYR A 152 17.87 6.41 -6.72
N LYS A 153 17.85 5.10 -6.99
CA LYS A 153 16.72 4.42 -7.60
C LYS A 153 16.55 3.04 -6.97
N LYS A 154 15.33 2.66 -6.74
CA LYS A 154 14.95 1.31 -6.33
C LYS A 154 13.77 0.82 -7.14
N ARG A 155 13.70 -0.49 -7.39
CA ARG A 155 12.58 -1.18 -7.98
C ARG A 155 12.23 -2.39 -7.12
N ARG A 156 10.95 -2.60 -6.90
CA ARG A 156 10.41 -3.80 -6.27
C ARG A 156 9.45 -4.46 -7.26
N GLU A 157 9.54 -5.75 -7.38
CA GLU A 157 8.58 -6.56 -8.12
C GLU A 157 8.09 -7.70 -7.26
N MET A 158 6.80 -7.85 -7.22
CA MET A 158 6.07 -8.95 -6.60
C MET A 158 5.05 -9.48 -7.60
N SER A 159 4.44 -10.63 -7.32
CA SER A 159 3.47 -11.26 -8.22
C SER A 159 2.32 -10.37 -8.69
N HIS A 160 1.99 -9.33 -7.95
CA HIS A 160 0.82 -8.49 -8.19
C HIS A 160 1.12 -7.00 -8.33
N ASP A 161 2.38 -6.59 -8.14
CA ASP A 161 2.76 -5.18 -8.11
C ASP A 161 4.22 -4.97 -8.51
N ILE A 162 4.46 -3.94 -9.30
CA ILE A 162 5.79 -3.42 -9.60
C ILE A 162 5.82 -1.95 -9.20
N SER A 163 6.76 -1.59 -8.35
CA SER A 163 6.97 -0.20 -7.95
C SER A 163 8.39 0.25 -8.23
N VAL A 164 8.52 1.48 -8.73
CA VAL A 164 9.80 2.13 -8.97
C VAL A 164 9.81 3.45 -8.23
N SER A 165 10.87 3.71 -7.50
CA SER A 165 11.09 5.01 -6.84
C SER A 165 12.44 5.56 -7.24
N THR A 166 12.50 6.85 -7.54
CA THR A 166 13.75 7.59 -7.79
C THR A 166 13.86 8.75 -6.83
N CYS A 167 15.08 9.05 -6.45
CA CYS A 167 15.40 10.10 -5.50
C CYS A 167 16.42 11.05 -6.15
N SER A 168 16.19 12.35 -6.01
CA SER A 168 17.06 13.42 -6.53
C SER A 168 17.19 14.55 -5.50
N ASN A 169 18.11 15.46 -5.73
CA ASN A 169 18.33 16.65 -4.88
C ASN A 169 18.58 16.32 -3.41
N LEU A 170 19.49 15.37 -3.16
CA LEU A 170 19.78 14.86 -1.84
C LEU A 170 20.52 15.88 -0.96
N ALA A 171 20.02 16.08 0.25
CA ALA A 171 20.71 16.77 1.33
C ALA A 171 20.93 15.81 2.50
N ILE A 172 22.18 15.40 2.74
CA ILE A 172 22.53 14.32 3.65
C ILE A 172 23.10 14.90 4.94
N ASN A 173 22.82 14.25 6.08
CA ASN A 173 23.37 14.60 7.41
C ASN A 173 23.12 16.05 7.81
N ARG A 174 21.97 16.63 7.40
CA ARG A 174 21.57 17.99 7.77
C ARG A 174 20.88 18.06 9.12
N HIS A 175 20.19 16.98 9.50
CA HIS A 175 19.39 16.88 10.72
C HIS A 175 19.53 15.49 11.32
N THR A 176 19.26 15.39 12.60
CA THR A 176 19.21 14.13 13.36
C THR A 176 17.79 13.87 13.84
N ILE A 177 17.54 12.68 14.40
CA ILE A 177 16.22 12.36 14.98
C ILE A 177 15.82 13.30 16.13
N TYR A 178 16.80 13.90 16.83
CA TYR A 178 16.55 14.87 17.90
C TYR A 178 16.02 16.21 17.40
N ASP A 179 16.17 16.49 16.10
CA ASP A 179 15.64 17.67 15.44
C ASP A 179 14.23 17.42 14.89
N PHE A 180 13.70 16.20 15.02
CA PHE A 180 12.41 15.80 14.44
C PHE A 180 11.30 15.84 15.48
N ASN A 181 10.28 16.65 15.20
CA ASN A 181 9.02 16.67 15.95
C ASN A 181 7.86 16.64 14.95
N ALA A 182 7.06 15.57 15.00
CA ALA A 182 5.95 15.38 14.08
C ALA A 182 4.96 16.56 14.08
N SER A 183 4.70 17.15 15.26
CA SER A 183 3.73 18.24 15.41
C SER A 183 4.13 19.53 14.68
N ASP A 184 5.41 19.73 14.37
CA ASP A 184 5.88 20.91 13.64
C ASP A 184 5.38 20.93 12.18
N TYR A 185 4.94 19.79 11.68
CA TYR A 185 4.41 19.62 10.33
C TYR A 185 2.88 19.61 10.27
N PHE A 186 2.19 19.67 11.42
CA PHE A 186 0.74 19.59 11.43
C PHE A 186 0.11 20.87 10.91
N PRO A 187 -0.83 20.81 9.95
CA PRO A 187 -1.56 21.96 9.48
C PRO A 187 -2.35 22.61 10.61
N LYS A 188 -2.14 23.90 10.86
CA LYS A 188 -2.72 24.62 11.99
C LYS A 188 -4.25 24.82 11.90
N ASP A 189 -4.79 24.76 10.69
CA ASP A 189 -6.20 24.96 10.39
C ASP A 189 -6.98 23.64 10.22
N TYR A 190 -6.35 22.50 10.56
CA TYR A 190 -7.01 21.18 10.51
C TYR A 190 -7.52 20.76 11.89
N GLU A 191 -8.69 20.13 11.89
CA GLU A 191 -9.20 19.42 13.05
C GLU A 191 -8.40 18.15 13.27
N ILE A 192 -7.78 18.00 14.45
CA ILE A 192 -7.08 16.78 14.84
C ILE A 192 -8.10 15.76 15.33
N VAL A 193 -8.14 14.58 14.70
CA VAL A 193 -9.05 13.48 15.04
C VAL A 193 -8.25 12.20 15.27
N LYS A 194 -8.79 11.30 16.10
CA LYS A 194 -8.20 9.97 16.22
C LYS A 194 -8.51 9.14 14.97
N TYR A 195 -7.52 8.42 14.47
CA TYR A 195 -7.69 7.54 13.32
C TYR A 195 -8.81 6.51 13.53
N SER A 196 -8.93 5.95 14.73
CA SER A 196 -10.02 5.02 15.09
C SER A 196 -11.41 5.62 14.93
N ASP A 197 -11.57 6.95 15.10
CA ASP A 197 -12.87 7.61 15.00
C ASP A 197 -13.40 7.66 13.58
N LEU A 198 -12.49 7.60 12.57
CA LEU A 198 -12.87 7.50 11.16
C LEU A 198 -13.56 6.17 10.83
N TYR A 199 -13.33 5.16 11.66
CA TYR A 199 -13.91 3.80 11.50
C TYR A 199 -15.02 3.52 12.52
N LYS A 200 -15.30 4.45 13.43
CA LYS A 200 -16.53 4.35 14.21
C LYS A 200 -17.67 4.39 13.21
N LYS A 201 -18.31 3.24 13.03
CA LYS A 201 -19.45 3.09 12.15
C LYS A 201 -20.45 4.21 12.51
N LYS A 202 -20.71 5.13 11.60
CA LYS A 202 -22.02 5.79 11.57
C LYS A 202 -22.99 4.63 11.68
N ALA A 203 -23.86 4.64 12.70
CA ALA A 203 -24.80 3.56 12.97
C ALA A 203 -25.30 3.05 11.63
N GLU A 204 -24.92 1.80 11.29
CA GLU A 204 -25.32 1.23 10.00
C GLU A 204 -26.83 1.44 9.93
N PRO A 205 -27.37 1.97 8.86
CA PRO A 205 -28.77 1.81 8.61
C PRO A 205 -28.98 0.31 8.71
N THR A 206 -29.66 -0.14 9.78
CA THR A 206 -29.86 -1.55 10.06
C THR A 206 -30.24 -2.19 8.74
N ALA A 207 -29.57 -3.31 8.34
CA ALA A 207 -29.80 -3.97 7.05
C ALA A 207 -31.31 -4.15 6.77
N SER A 208 -32.10 -4.24 7.83
CA SER A 208 -33.57 -4.18 7.83
C SER A 208 -34.16 -2.91 7.20
N SER A 209 -33.46 -1.77 7.19
CA SER A 209 -34.01 -0.52 6.64
C SER A 209 -34.09 -0.50 5.11
N LEU A 210 -33.38 -1.38 4.43
CA LEU A 210 -33.38 -1.51 2.97
C LEU A 210 -34.17 -2.72 2.46
N ILE A 211 -34.48 -3.67 3.34
CA ILE A 211 -35.28 -4.86 2.98
C ILE A 211 -36.66 -4.41 2.60
N GLY A 212 -37.14 -4.89 1.46
CA GLY A 212 -38.45 -4.55 0.89
C GLY A 212 -38.53 -3.20 0.18
N LYS A 213 -37.44 -2.41 0.17
CA LYS A 213 -37.38 -1.16 -0.60
C LYS A 213 -36.94 -1.42 -2.05
N LYS A 214 -37.47 -0.61 -2.95
CA LYS A 214 -37.02 -0.64 -4.35
C LYS A 214 -35.54 -0.25 -4.43
N ALA A 215 -34.77 -1.11 -5.11
CA ALA A 215 -33.35 -0.79 -5.39
C ALA A 215 -33.26 0.49 -6.24
N PRO A 216 -32.27 1.38 -5.97
CA PRO A 216 -32.02 2.53 -6.83
C PRO A 216 -31.65 2.05 -8.24
N GLY A 217 -32.14 2.74 -9.25
CA GLY A 217 -31.73 2.49 -10.63
C GLY A 217 -30.25 2.84 -10.84
N TRP A 218 -29.57 2.07 -11.67
CA TRP A 218 -28.22 2.33 -12.10
C TRP A 218 -28.05 2.01 -13.59
N ILE A 219 -27.09 2.68 -14.22
CA ILE A 219 -26.60 2.38 -15.56
C ILE A 219 -25.08 2.35 -15.47
N LEU A 220 -24.45 1.26 -15.90
CA LEU A 220 -23.02 1.04 -15.92
C LEU A 220 -22.60 0.53 -17.29
N GLU A 221 -21.34 0.71 -17.66
CA GLU A 221 -20.78 0.12 -18.88
C GLU A 221 -20.29 -1.30 -18.61
N ASN A 222 -20.55 -2.22 -19.52
CA ASN A 222 -19.97 -3.55 -19.52
C ASN A 222 -18.54 -3.53 -20.11
N ILE A 223 -17.90 -4.70 -20.19
CA ILE A 223 -16.53 -4.82 -20.73
C ILE A 223 -16.41 -4.45 -22.22
N GLU A 224 -17.52 -4.40 -22.95
CA GLU A 224 -17.59 -3.95 -24.34
C GLU A 224 -17.99 -2.46 -24.45
N ALA A 225 -17.93 -1.71 -23.34
CA ALA A 225 -18.35 -0.30 -23.24
C ALA A 225 -19.82 -0.05 -23.64
N GLN A 226 -20.68 -1.05 -23.47
CA GLN A 226 -22.12 -0.92 -23.73
C GLN A 226 -22.85 -0.60 -22.43
N PRO A 227 -23.84 0.30 -22.42
CA PRO A 227 -24.61 0.61 -21.24
C PRO A 227 -25.51 -0.57 -20.84
N VAL A 228 -25.45 -0.93 -19.58
CA VAL A 228 -26.28 -1.96 -18.94
C VAL A 228 -26.97 -1.34 -17.73
N SER A 229 -28.26 -1.58 -17.58
CA SER A 229 -29.05 -1.00 -16.51
C SER A 229 -29.68 -2.06 -15.61
N LEU A 230 -30.11 -1.68 -14.41
CA LEU A 230 -30.88 -2.55 -13.53
C LEU A 230 -32.18 -3.05 -14.21
N ALA A 231 -32.74 -2.25 -15.11
CA ALA A 231 -34.00 -2.60 -15.82
C ALA A 231 -33.82 -3.78 -16.79
N ASP A 232 -32.60 -4.05 -17.25
CA ASP A 232 -32.32 -5.16 -18.19
C ASP A 232 -32.39 -6.53 -17.51
N TYR A 233 -32.41 -6.56 -16.17
CA TYR A 233 -32.45 -7.76 -15.33
C TYR A 233 -33.81 -7.97 -14.66
N LYS A 234 -34.89 -7.47 -15.24
CA LYS A 234 -36.27 -7.69 -14.71
C LYS A 234 -36.53 -9.18 -14.54
N SER A 235 -37.16 -9.53 -13.43
CA SER A 235 -37.51 -10.91 -13.06
C SER A 235 -36.35 -11.85 -12.76
N LYS A 236 -35.13 -11.30 -12.55
CA LYS A 236 -33.95 -12.07 -12.11
C LYS A 236 -33.54 -11.68 -10.70
N ILE A 237 -32.98 -12.64 -9.98
CA ILE A 237 -32.26 -12.35 -8.72
C ILE A 237 -30.89 -11.81 -9.09
N ILE A 238 -30.55 -10.63 -8.56
CA ILE A 238 -29.31 -9.95 -8.87
C ILE A 238 -28.43 -9.96 -7.62
N LEU A 239 -27.25 -10.54 -7.74
CA LEU A 239 -26.17 -10.43 -6.76
C LEU A 239 -25.14 -9.42 -7.28
N ILE A 240 -24.95 -8.30 -6.58
CA ILE A 240 -23.96 -7.29 -6.92
C ILE A 240 -22.74 -7.49 -6.02
N ASN A 241 -21.59 -7.73 -6.63
CA ASN A 241 -20.30 -7.79 -5.94
C ASN A 241 -19.41 -6.65 -6.43
N PHE A 242 -19.02 -5.76 -5.50
CA PHE A 242 -18.06 -4.69 -5.80
C PHE A 242 -16.65 -5.24 -5.68
N THR A 243 -15.89 -5.15 -6.75
CA THR A 243 -14.53 -5.66 -6.82
C THR A 243 -13.60 -4.61 -7.43
N GLY A 244 -12.30 -4.74 -7.18
CA GLY A 244 -11.26 -3.89 -7.77
C GLY A 244 -10.16 -4.74 -8.38
N ILE A 245 -9.52 -4.21 -9.43
CA ILE A 245 -8.31 -4.80 -10.01
C ILE A 245 -7.23 -4.78 -8.92
N GLY A 246 -6.56 -5.93 -8.68
CA GLY A 246 -5.57 -6.07 -7.63
C GLY A 246 -6.12 -6.24 -6.21
N CYS A 247 -7.45 -6.30 -6.04
CA CYS A 247 -8.06 -6.59 -4.74
C CYS A 247 -7.97 -8.09 -4.41
N GLY A 248 -6.96 -8.49 -3.64
CA GLY A 248 -6.75 -9.89 -3.27
C GLY A 248 -7.93 -10.52 -2.53
N ALA A 249 -8.58 -9.80 -1.63
CA ALA A 249 -9.80 -10.28 -0.95
C ALA A 249 -10.95 -10.52 -1.93
N CYS A 250 -11.06 -9.71 -2.98
CA CYS A 250 -12.08 -9.87 -4.01
C CYS A 250 -11.82 -11.12 -4.86
N GLN A 251 -10.55 -11.37 -5.22
CA GLN A 251 -10.16 -12.58 -5.94
C GLN A 251 -10.41 -13.83 -5.10
N ALA A 252 -10.12 -13.78 -3.80
CA ALA A 252 -10.41 -14.86 -2.86
C ALA A 252 -11.91 -15.18 -2.76
N ALA A 253 -12.79 -14.23 -3.01
CA ALA A 253 -14.24 -14.41 -2.97
C ALA A 253 -14.79 -15.14 -4.22
N ILE A 254 -14.10 -15.06 -5.36
CA ILE A 254 -14.57 -15.63 -6.64
C ILE A 254 -14.91 -17.13 -6.55
N PRO A 255 -14.07 -18.01 -5.95
CA PRO A 255 -14.39 -19.43 -5.82
C PRO A 255 -15.68 -19.71 -5.05
N PHE A 256 -16.02 -18.85 -4.09
CA PHE A 256 -17.26 -18.99 -3.30
C PHE A 256 -18.50 -18.50 -4.05
N LEU A 257 -18.33 -17.56 -4.97
CA LEU A 257 -19.44 -17.04 -5.78
C LEU A 257 -19.85 -18.01 -6.89
N LYS A 258 -18.91 -18.77 -7.46
CA LYS A 258 -19.20 -19.75 -8.52
C LYS A 258 -20.22 -20.82 -8.09
N PRO A 259 -20.07 -21.54 -6.95
CA PRO A 259 -21.06 -22.50 -6.49
C PRO A 259 -22.44 -21.90 -6.28
N VAL A 260 -22.52 -20.68 -5.73
CA VAL A 260 -23.79 -19.98 -5.52
C VAL A 260 -24.51 -19.74 -6.85
N SER A 261 -23.79 -19.35 -7.90
CA SER A 261 -24.34 -19.19 -9.25
C SER A 261 -24.90 -20.52 -9.80
N TYR A 262 -24.19 -21.63 -9.59
CA TYR A 262 -24.63 -22.93 -10.11
C TYR A 262 -25.75 -23.59 -9.29
N THR A 263 -25.72 -23.45 -7.96
CA THR A 263 -26.64 -24.19 -7.08
C THR A 263 -27.90 -23.41 -6.78
N HIS A 264 -27.87 -22.09 -6.73
CA HIS A 264 -29.03 -21.29 -6.32
C HIS A 264 -29.61 -20.42 -7.44
N LEU A 265 -28.81 -19.94 -8.37
CA LEU A 265 -29.29 -19.04 -9.42
C LEU A 265 -29.77 -19.80 -10.66
N ARG A 266 -29.15 -20.94 -11.03
CA ARG A 266 -29.57 -21.76 -12.16
C ARG A 266 -30.71 -22.76 -11.83
N ALA A 267 -30.89 -23.12 -10.56
CA ALA A 267 -32.00 -23.98 -10.17
C ALA A 267 -33.39 -23.42 -10.46
N HIS A 268 -33.47 -22.11 -10.70
CA HIS A 268 -34.71 -21.43 -11.10
C HIS A 268 -34.90 -21.28 -12.63
N GLU A 269 -33.90 -21.62 -13.44
CA GLU A 269 -34.02 -21.58 -14.91
C GLU A 269 -34.58 -22.88 -15.51
N THR A 270 -34.81 -23.92 -14.70
CA THR A 270 -35.32 -25.24 -15.14
C THR A 270 -36.79 -25.52 -14.75
N ARG A 271 -37.59 -24.47 -14.58
CA ARG A 271 -39.06 -24.62 -14.47
C ARG A 271 -39.82 -23.72 -15.44
#